data_9fc70c819167604eb678c37eac8f33c2
#
_entry.id   9fc70c819167604eb678c37eac8f33c2
#
_cell.length_a   1.000
_cell.length_b   1.000
_cell.length_c   1.000
_cell.angle_alpha   90.00
_cell.angle_beta   90.00
_cell.angle_gamma   90.00
#
_symmetry.space_group_name_H-M   'P 1'
#
loop_
_entity.id
_entity.type
_entity.pdbx_description
1 polymer ?
#
loop_
_entity_poly.entity_id
_entity_poly.type
_entity_poly.pdbx_seq_one_letter_code
_entity_poly.pdbx_strand_id
1 'polypeptide(L)'
;MLFKSKTSLFNYLLKLIRIGSGSQGVCYLDKANGKIYKIFHDFYDDDLEEEFKVNYTKEEFTKFSKISNDTYVFPEEIIMVGFKVCGYITKYARGLDLCGINPFTINLDTFTSDISNAHQGVEQLSKDQIMSYDVLYNILYGVNGFKIIDTTDYSFTDLDYQALHKQNKEYFDRAVKLFLVSNFFNSFVNTQKDLKEMYKDADSLEFLKLFRQRLSEQLGNEVLYLRDAKDLVKYTKNTD
;
A
#
# COMPACT_ATOMS: atom_id res chain seq x y z
N MET A 1 1.72 2.73 24.15
CA MET A 1 0.63 3.38 24.95
C MET A 1 -0.04 2.34 25.83
N LEU A 2 -0.21 2.60 27.14
CA LEU A 2 -0.79 1.64 28.11
C LEU A 2 -2.09 2.19 28.70
N PHE A 3 -3.15 1.42 28.64
CA PHE A 3 -4.44 1.70 29.27
C PHE A 3 -4.70 0.77 30.44
N LYS A 4 -5.36 1.29 31.49
CA LYS A 4 -5.64 0.53 32.71
C LYS A 4 -6.78 -0.51 32.52
N SER A 5 -7.68 -0.27 31.54
CA SER A 5 -8.84 -1.13 31.30
C SER A 5 -9.35 -0.97 29.86
N LYS A 6 -10.17 -1.95 29.39
CA LYS A 6 -10.91 -1.85 28.12
C LYS A 6 -11.74 -0.55 28.07
N THR A 7 -12.44 -0.20 29.16
CA THR A 7 -13.26 1.01 29.23
C THR A 7 -12.43 2.27 29.04
N SER A 8 -11.21 2.34 29.59
CA SER A 8 -10.34 3.52 29.44
C SER A 8 -9.84 3.70 27.99
N LEU A 9 -9.50 2.61 27.31
CA LEU A 9 -9.17 2.63 25.88
C LEU A 9 -10.39 3.03 25.04
N PHE A 10 -11.54 2.41 25.30
CA PHE A 10 -12.78 2.72 24.58
C PHE A 10 -13.16 4.21 24.70
N ASN A 11 -13.14 4.78 25.90
CA ASN A 11 -13.40 6.21 26.14
C ASN A 11 -12.38 7.12 25.44
N TYR A 12 -11.15 6.68 25.24
CA TYR A 12 -10.17 7.38 24.46
C TYR A 12 -10.52 7.36 22.97
N LEU A 13 -10.85 6.17 22.42
CA LEU A 13 -11.21 5.99 21.03
C LEU A 13 -12.46 6.78 20.60
N LEU A 14 -13.42 6.98 21.51
CA LEU A 14 -14.60 7.82 21.24
C LEU A 14 -14.27 9.29 20.90
N LYS A 15 -13.06 9.76 21.22
CA LYS A 15 -12.59 11.11 20.87
C LYS A 15 -11.95 11.16 19.49
N LEU A 16 -11.70 10.02 18.87
CA LEU A 16 -11.05 9.89 17.57
C LEU A 16 -12.08 9.69 16.46
N ILE A 17 -11.68 9.88 15.23
CA ILE A 17 -12.54 9.69 14.06
C ILE A 17 -12.37 8.24 13.57
N ARG A 18 -13.41 7.42 13.61
CA ARG A 18 -13.38 6.11 12.97
C ARG A 18 -13.31 6.30 11.45
N ILE A 19 -12.28 5.75 10.81
CA ILE A 19 -12.03 5.92 9.36
C ILE A 19 -12.23 4.65 8.55
N GLY A 20 -12.23 3.47 9.18
CA GLY A 20 -12.41 2.21 8.47
C GLY A 20 -12.30 1.00 9.37
N SER A 21 -12.55 -0.17 8.77
CA SER A 21 -12.36 -1.48 9.40
C SER A 21 -11.81 -2.43 8.32
N GLY A 22 -10.77 -3.16 8.64
CA GLY A 22 -10.20 -4.23 7.82
C GLY A 22 -10.44 -5.61 8.44
N SER A 23 -9.76 -6.63 7.90
CA SER A 23 -9.86 -8.01 8.42
C SER A 23 -9.38 -8.17 9.85
N GLN A 24 -8.35 -7.44 10.25
CA GLN A 24 -7.69 -7.58 11.56
C GLN A 24 -8.20 -6.60 12.62
N GLY A 25 -8.85 -5.49 12.25
CA GLY A 25 -9.23 -4.47 13.23
C GLY A 25 -9.87 -3.22 12.66
N VAL A 26 -10.13 -2.27 13.57
CA VAL A 26 -10.77 -0.99 13.30
C VAL A 26 -9.75 0.14 13.41
N CYS A 27 -9.76 1.06 12.44
CA CYS A 27 -8.86 2.19 12.37
C CYS A 27 -9.53 3.49 12.81
N TYR A 28 -8.82 4.23 13.69
CA TYR A 28 -9.24 5.53 14.20
C TYR A 28 -8.16 6.58 13.91
N LEU A 29 -8.56 7.73 13.41
CA LEU A 29 -7.70 8.87 13.11
C LEU A 29 -7.69 9.86 14.28
N ASP A 30 -6.52 10.11 14.82
CA ASP A 30 -6.21 11.30 15.60
C ASP A 30 -5.75 12.40 14.65
N LYS A 31 -6.70 13.23 14.23
CA LYS A 31 -6.43 14.31 13.25
C LYS A 31 -5.46 15.38 13.80
N ALA A 32 -5.49 15.62 15.11
CA ALA A 32 -4.67 16.63 15.73
C ALA A 32 -3.18 16.24 15.71
N ASN A 33 -2.89 14.95 15.91
CA ASN A 33 -1.53 14.43 15.99
C ASN A 33 -1.07 13.71 14.70
N GLY A 34 -1.95 13.58 13.70
CA GLY A 34 -1.64 12.88 12.45
C GLY A 34 -1.30 11.40 12.65
N LYS A 35 -2.03 10.72 13.54
CA LYS A 35 -1.80 9.33 13.91
C LYS A 35 -3.03 8.48 13.61
N ILE A 36 -2.78 7.21 13.26
CA ILE A 36 -3.78 6.16 13.16
C ILE A 36 -3.61 5.19 14.32
N TYR A 37 -4.74 4.87 14.93
CA TYR A 37 -4.87 3.83 15.96
C TYR A 37 -5.61 2.66 15.34
N LYS A 38 -4.93 1.54 15.04
CA LYS A 38 -5.56 0.29 14.60
C LYS A 38 -5.78 -0.57 15.83
N ILE A 39 -7.04 -0.87 16.12
CA ILE A 39 -7.45 -1.70 17.27
C ILE A 39 -7.93 -3.03 16.73
N PHE A 40 -7.35 -4.11 17.21
CA PHE A 40 -7.67 -5.47 16.77
C PHE A 40 -9.10 -5.88 17.14
N HIS A 41 -9.70 -6.73 16.33
CA HIS A 41 -11.08 -7.17 16.54
C HIS A 41 -11.26 -7.93 17.85
N ASP A 42 -10.25 -8.68 18.29
CA ASP A 42 -10.26 -9.42 19.56
C ASP A 42 -10.30 -8.52 20.82
N PHE A 43 -10.11 -7.21 20.65
CA PHE A 43 -10.37 -6.22 21.69
C PHE A 43 -11.88 -6.01 21.91
N TYR A 44 -12.67 -6.08 20.84
CA TYR A 44 -14.13 -5.84 20.89
C TYR A 44 -14.91 -7.11 21.20
N ASP A 45 -14.43 -8.23 20.70
CA ASP A 45 -15.07 -9.54 20.81
C ASP A 45 -14.08 -10.54 21.44
N ASP A 46 -14.34 -10.90 22.71
CA ASP A 46 -13.51 -11.87 23.44
C ASP A 46 -13.76 -13.32 22.96
N ASP A 47 -14.89 -13.58 22.31
CA ASP A 47 -15.30 -14.89 21.78
C ASP A 47 -14.89 -15.08 20.31
N LEU A 48 -14.11 -14.15 19.76
CA LEU A 48 -13.59 -14.26 18.39
C LEU A 48 -12.84 -15.58 18.21
N GLU A 49 -13.09 -16.28 17.10
CA GLU A 49 -12.41 -17.53 16.78
C GLU A 49 -10.89 -17.31 16.67
N GLU A 50 -10.10 -18.31 17.13
CA GLU A 50 -8.64 -18.21 17.24
C GLU A 50 -7.96 -17.82 15.91
N GLU A 51 -8.50 -18.27 14.78
CA GLU A 51 -7.97 -17.94 13.44
C GLU A 51 -8.07 -16.45 13.06
N PHE A 52 -8.98 -15.71 13.72
CA PHE A 52 -9.16 -14.27 13.52
C PHE A 52 -8.48 -13.43 14.60
N LYS A 53 -7.92 -14.07 15.65
CA LYS A 53 -7.18 -13.35 16.68
C LYS A 53 -5.79 -12.96 16.19
N VAL A 54 -5.41 -11.75 16.52
CA VAL A 54 -4.08 -11.23 16.21
C VAL A 54 -3.13 -11.54 17.36
N ASN A 55 -2.21 -12.48 17.17
CA ASN A 55 -1.28 -12.96 18.19
C ASN A 55 0.10 -12.30 18.07
N TYR A 56 0.15 -10.97 17.97
CA TYR A 56 1.43 -10.26 17.96
C TYR A 56 1.98 -10.07 19.36
N THR A 57 3.27 -10.33 19.51
CA THR A 57 4.01 -10.06 20.74
C THR A 57 4.50 -8.61 20.78
N LYS A 58 4.79 -8.12 21.98
CA LYS A 58 5.41 -6.81 22.16
C LYS A 58 6.77 -6.72 21.46
N GLU A 59 7.52 -7.82 21.47
CA GLU A 59 8.85 -7.94 20.87
C GLU A 59 8.82 -7.76 19.35
N GLU A 60 7.85 -8.34 18.68
CA GLU A 60 7.66 -8.19 17.23
C GLU A 60 7.39 -6.74 16.86
N PHE A 61 6.44 -6.08 17.53
CA PHE A 61 6.18 -4.67 17.30
C PHE A 61 7.39 -3.76 17.59
N THR A 62 8.18 -4.09 18.63
CA THR A 62 9.36 -3.31 18.98
C THR A 62 10.44 -3.33 17.88
N LYS A 63 10.51 -4.42 17.12
CA LYS A 63 11.41 -4.49 15.95
C LYS A 63 10.94 -3.52 14.86
N PHE A 64 9.67 -3.55 14.50
CA PHE A 64 9.11 -2.68 13.46
C PHE A 64 9.13 -1.19 13.85
N SER A 65 8.94 -0.84 15.13
CA SER A 65 8.94 0.55 15.58
C SER A 65 10.28 1.29 15.40
N LYS A 66 11.35 0.57 15.10
CA LYS A 66 12.68 1.11 14.80
C LYS A 66 12.93 1.34 13.32
N ILE A 67 12.03 0.83 12.46
CA ILE A 67 12.17 0.96 11.01
C ILE A 67 11.72 2.36 10.60
N SER A 68 12.55 3.03 9.81
CA SER A 68 12.23 4.31 9.17
C SER A 68 12.21 4.11 7.66
N ASN A 69 11.04 4.30 7.06
CA ASN A 69 10.86 4.17 5.62
C ASN A 69 9.83 5.19 5.15
N ASP A 70 10.12 5.87 4.05
CA ASP A 70 9.23 6.91 3.52
C ASP A 70 8.05 6.34 2.72
N THR A 71 8.16 5.12 2.23
CA THR A 71 7.12 4.44 1.46
C THR A 71 6.29 3.50 2.32
N TYR A 72 6.94 2.72 3.18
CA TYR A 72 6.29 1.72 4.05
C TYR A 72 6.02 2.31 5.44
N VAL A 73 4.77 2.27 5.85
CA VAL A 73 4.30 2.88 7.11
C VAL A 73 4.24 1.83 8.20
N PHE A 74 5.26 1.77 9.03
CA PHE A 74 5.38 0.82 10.13
C PHE A 74 4.72 1.29 11.42
N PRO A 75 4.33 0.36 12.31
CA PRO A 75 3.89 0.68 13.67
C PRO A 75 4.97 1.45 14.44
N GLU A 76 4.58 2.55 15.06
CA GLU A 76 5.49 3.35 15.91
C GLU A 76 5.38 2.99 17.39
N GLU A 77 4.18 2.61 17.82
CA GLU A 77 3.89 2.31 19.22
C GLU A 77 2.78 1.26 19.34
N ILE A 78 2.90 0.37 20.30
CA ILE A 78 1.83 -0.60 20.62
C ILE A 78 0.80 0.01 21.57
N ILE A 79 -0.44 -0.50 21.47
CA ILE A 79 -1.54 -0.19 22.37
C ILE A 79 -1.78 -1.42 23.26
N MET A 80 -1.73 -1.23 24.56
CA MET A 80 -1.89 -2.30 25.54
C MET A 80 -3.00 -1.97 26.53
N VAL A 81 -3.73 -3.02 26.94
CA VAL A 81 -4.62 -3.01 28.10
C VAL A 81 -4.12 -4.06 29.07
N GLY A 82 -3.56 -3.62 30.20
CA GLY A 82 -2.81 -4.51 31.08
C GLY A 82 -1.60 -5.11 30.34
N PHE A 83 -1.56 -6.44 30.22
CA PHE A 83 -0.50 -7.15 29.49
C PHE A 83 -0.88 -7.55 28.05
N LYS A 84 -2.14 -7.37 27.65
CA LYS A 84 -2.64 -7.72 26.32
C LYS A 84 -2.32 -6.61 25.33
N VAL A 85 -1.74 -6.98 24.19
CA VAL A 85 -1.61 -6.09 23.02
C VAL A 85 -2.99 -6.00 22.37
N CYS A 86 -3.52 -4.80 22.21
CA CYS A 86 -4.86 -4.57 21.66
C CYS A 86 -4.81 -3.86 20.31
N GLY A 87 -3.64 -3.44 19.86
CA GLY A 87 -3.47 -2.72 18.62
C GLY A 87 -2.15 -1.96 18.56
N TYR A 88 -2.06 -1.05 17.60
CA TYR A 88 -0.87 -0.22 17.41
C TYR A 88 -1.20 1.18 16.90
N ILE A 89 -0.21 2.06 16.99
CA ILE A 89 -0.27 3.42 16.48
C ILE A 89 0.73 3.54 15.34
N THR A 90 0.33 4.20 14.26
CA THR A 90 1.18 4.51 13.12
C THR A 90 0.95 5.94 12.64
N LYS A 91 1.82 6.45 11.75
CA LYS A 91 1.61 7.72 11.08
C LYS A 91 0.37 7.66 10.19
N TYR A 92 -0.34 8.78 10.10
CA TYR A 92 -1.41 8.92 9.12
C TYR A 92 -0.83 9.11 7.72
N ALA A 93 -0.97 8.10 6.88
CA ALA A 93 -0.65 8.18 5.46
C ALA A 93 -1.83 8.84 4.70
N ARG A 94 -1.58 10.00 4.09
CA ARG A 94 -2.59 10.68 3.27
C ARG A 94 -2.55 10.13 1.86
N GLY A 95 -3.66 9.58 1.42
CA GLY A 95 -3.80 9.03 0.07
C GLY A 95 -5.15 8.35 -0.07
N LEU A 96 -5.47 7.97 -1.28
CA LEU A 96 -6.58 7.07 -1.60
C LEU A 96 -6.00 5.70 -1.92
N ASP A 97 -6.77 4.66 -1.67
CA ASP A 97 -6.45 3.34 -2.17
C ASP A 97 -6.15 3.42 -3.67
N LEU A 98 -5.04 2.84 -4.09
CA LEU A 98 -4.59 2.94 -5.49
C LEU A 98 -5.65 2.40 -6.46
N CYS A 99 -6.36 1.33 -6.08
CA CYS A 99 -7.45 0.77 -6.89
C CYS A 99 -8.69 1.69 -6.94
N GLY A 100 -8.86 2.59 -5.97
CA GLY A 100 -9.95 3.57 -5.90
C GLY A 100 -9.68 4.90 -6.63
N ILE A 101 -8.45 5.12 -7.10
CA ILE A 101 -8.09 6.34 -7.81
C ILE A 101 -8.59 6.29 -9.25
N ASN A 102 -9.14 7.41 -9.72
CA ASN A 102 -9.40 7.59 -11.15
C ASN A 102 -8.05 7.77 -11.89
N PRO A 103 -7.59 6.82 -12.71
CA PRO A 103 -6.29 6.90 -13.38
C PRO A 103 -6.19 8.10 -14.33
N PHE A 104 -7.30 8.61 -14.85
CA PHE A 104 -7.30 9.78 -15.73
C PHE A 104 -6.86 11.08 -15.04
N THR A 105 -6.76 11.11 -13.71
CA THR A 105 -6.21 12.25 -12.96
C THR A 105 -4.68 12.20 -12.83
N ILE A 106 -4.05 11.10 -13.21
CA ILE A 106 -2.62 10.88 -13.06
C ILE A 106 -1.83 11.71 -14.06
N ASN A 107 -0.90 12.52 -13.54
CA ASN A 107 0.19 13.14 -14.31
C ASN A 107 1.34 12.13 -14.39
N LEU A 108 1.77 11.78 -15.60
CA LEU A 108 2.75 10.71 -15.81
C LEU A 108 4.16 11.07 -15.37
N ASP A 109 4.55 12.36 -15.40
CA ASP A 109 5.86 12.79 -14.93
C ASP A 109 5.96 12.69 -13.40
N THR A 110 4.93 13.19 -12.71
CA THR A 110 4.84 13.07 -11.24
C THR A 110 4.80 11.61 -10.83
N PHE A 111 3.99 10.81 -11.51
CA PHE A 111 3.84 9.38 -11.21
C PHE A 111 5.15 8.61 -11.40
N THR A 112 5.91 8.93 -12.47
CA THR A 112 7.25 8.36 -12.70
C THR A 112 8.21 8.69 -11.57
N SER A 113 8.24 9.94 -11.12
CA SER A 113 9.06 10.37 -9.99
C SER A 113 8.67 9.67 -8.69
N ASP A 114 7.37 9.52 -8.46
CA ASP A 114 6.84 8.86 -7.25
C ASP A 114 7.15 7.36 -7.23
N ILE A 115 7.12 6.67 -8.39
CA ILE A 115 7.57 5.27 -8.50
C ILE A 115 9.06 5.18 -8.16
N SER A 116 9.89 6.09 -8.71
CA SER A 116 11.32 6.10 -8.42
C SER A 116 11.61 6.28 -6.92
N ASN A 117 10.88 7.19 -6.26
CA ASN A 117 10.98 7.38 -4.81
C ASN A 117 10.52 6.13 -4.04
N ALA A 118 9.45 5.49 -4.48
CA ALA A 118 8.96 4.26 -3.85
C ALA A 118 9.96 3.10 -4.00
N HIS A 119 10.65 2.99 -5.14
CA HIS A 119 11.73 2.01 -5.31
C HIS A 119 12.88 2.20 -4.32
N GLN A 120 13.20 3.44 -3.92
CA GLN A 120 14.16 3.69 -2.83
C GLN A 120 13.64 3.14 -1.49
N GLY A 121 12.34 3.29 -1.22
CA GLY A 121 11.69 2.68 -0.06
C GLY A 121 11.73 1.15 -0.07
N VAL A 122 11.53 0.53 -1.25
CA VAL A 122 11.67 -0.92 -1.45
C VAL A 122 13.12 -1.37 -1.21
N GLU A 123 14.09 -0.62 -1.72
CA GLU A 123 15.51 -0.89 -1.50
C GLU A 123 15.87 -0.85 -0.01
N GLN A 124 15.40 0.21 0.70
CA GLN A 124 15.63 0.35 2.13
C GLN A 124 14.99 -0.80 2.92
N LEU A 125 13.75 -1.18 2.58
CA LEU A 125 13.06 -2.33 3.20
C LEU A 125 13.89 -3.61 3.08
N SER A 126 14.48 -3.83 1.91
CA SER A 126 15.30 -5.02 1.64
C SER A 126 16.65 -4.97 2.40
N LYS A 127 17.26 -3.79 2.56
CA LYS A 127 18.44 -3.59 3.41
C LYS A 127 18.14 -3.86 4.89
N ASP A 128 16.93 -3.55 5.33
CA ASP A 128 16.46 -3.83 6.68
C ASP A 128 16.04 -5.30 6.87
N GLN A 129 16.28 -6.16 5.87
CA GLN A 129 15.97 -7.59 5.89
C GLN A 129 14.49 -7.89 6.14
N ILE A 130 13.60 -7.05 5.59
CA ILE A 130 12.15 -7.19 5.73
C ILE A 130 11.53 -7.64 4.41
N MET A 131 10.77 -8.72 4.46
CA MET A 131 9.97 -9.23 3.36
C MET A 131 8.57 -8.63 3.42
N SER A 132 8.16 -7.98 2.33
CA SER A 132 6.81 -7.42 2.20
C SER A 132 5.81 -8.49 1.76
N TYR A 133 4.56 -8.29 2.14
CA TYR A 133 3.41 -9.09 1.72
C TYR A 133 2.25 -8.17 1.37
N ASP A 134 1.34 -8.66 0.56
CA ASP A 134 0.01 -8.07 0.28
C ASP A 134 0.00 -6.57 -0.08
N VAL A 135 1.04 -6.12 -0.79
CA VAL A 135 1.21 -4.71 -1.19
C VAL A 135 0.04 -4.23 -2.03
N LEU A 136 -0.54 -5.10 -2.87
CA LEU A 136 -1.58 -4.75 -3.84
C LEU A 136 -2.82 -4.13 -3.19
N TYR A 137 -3.23 -4.61 -2.03
CA TYR A 137 -4.44 -4.15 -1.33
C TYR A 137 -4.18 -3.10 -0.26
N ASN A 138 -2.90 -2.82 0.01
CA ASN A 138 -2.48 -1.95 1.10
C ASN A 138 -1.68 -0.73 0.60
N ILE A 139 -1.79 -0.40 -0.69
CA ILE A 139 -1.07 0.70 -1.31
C ILE A 139 -1.98 1.92 -1.49
N LEU A 140 -1.57 3.05 -0.92
CA LEU A 140 -2.20 4.35 -1.09
C LEU A 140 -1.37 5.22 -2.02
N TYR A 141 -2.02 6.08 -2.77
CA TYR A 141 -1.36 7.10 -3.58
C TYR A 141 -2.00 8.48 -3.35
N GLY A 142 -1.18 9.51 -3.25
CA GLY A 142 -1.63 10.88 -2.99
C GLY A 142 -0.52 11.90 -3.21
N VAL A 143 -0.71 13.10 -2.66
CA VAL A 143 0.22 14.24 -2.82
C VAL A 143 1.66 13.98 -2.32
N ASN A 144 1.85 12.97 -1.49
CA ASN A 144 3.16 12.55 -0.97
C ASN A 144 3.65 11.25 -1.62
N GLY A 145 3.20 10.94 -2.83
CA GLY A 145 3.53 9.72 -3.56
C GLY A 145 2.87 8.48 -2.97
N PHE A 146 3.53 7.35 -3.11
CA PHE A 146 3.06 6.06 -2.62
C PHE A 146 3.27 5.88 -1.12
N LYS A 147 2.29 5.28 -0.45
CA LYS A 147 2.39 4.82 0.94
C LYS A 147 1.81 3.43 1.04
N ILE A 148 2.55 2.51 1.63
CA ILE A 148 2.12 1.15 1.87
C ILE A 148 1.82 1.02 3.35
N ILE A 149 0.59 0.68 3.67
CA ILE A 149 0.05 0.56 5.02
C ILE A 149 -0.14 -0.91 5.38
N ASP A 150 -0.53 -1.17 6.63
CA ASP A 150 -0.80 -2.52 7.14
C ASP A 150 0.40 -3.47 7.03
N THR A 151 1.55 -2.98 7.47
CA THR A 151 2.85 -3.67 7.37
C THR A 151 3.10 -4.67 8.51
N THR A 152 2.09 -5.00 9.31
CA THR A 152 2.23 -5.89 10.49
C THR A 152 2.49 -7.34 10.10
N ASP A 153 2.02 -7.78 8.94
CA ASP A 153 2.23 -9.14 8.45
C ASP A 153 3.60 -9.33 7.77
N TYR A 154 4.40 -8.27 7.70
CA TYR A 154 5.75 -8.33 7.15
C TYR A 154 6.68 -9.09 8.11
N SER A 155 7.68 -9.76 7.58
CA SER A 155 8.59 -10.58 8.39
C SER A 155 10.05 -10.24 8.14
N PHE A 156 10.86 -10.33 9.21
CA PHE A 156 12.31 -10.35 9.07
C PHE A 156 12.73 -11.69 8.46
N THR A 157 13.69 -11.66 7.56
CA THR A 157 14.14 -12.85 6.81
C THR A 157 15.66 -12.87 6.69
N ASP A 158 16.20 -14.08 6.52
CA ASP A 158 17.63 -14.32 6.26
C ASP A 158 17.92 -14.53 4.75
N LEU A 159 16.98 -14.18 3.87
CA LEU A 159 17.23 -14.21 2.42
C LEU A 159 18.38 -13.28 2.07
N ASP A 160 19.15 -13.67 1.05
CA ASP A 160 20.15 -12.74 0.53
C ASP A 160 19.49 -11.46 -0.02
N TYR A 161 20.23 -10.36 0.04
CA TYR A 161 19.71 -9.05 -0.32
C TYR A 161 19.13 -9.00 -1.75
N GLN A 162 19.77 -9.65 -2.72
CA GLN A 162 19.32 -9.55 -4.12
C GLN A 162 18.00 -10.28 -4.34
N ALA A 163 17.86 -11.49 -3.75
CA ALA A 163 16.62 -12.26 -3.80
C ALA A 163 15.48 -11.50 -3.11
N LEU A 164 15.74 -10.97 -1.92
CA LEU A 164 14.76 -10.21 -1.15
C LEU A 164 14.35 -8.91 -1.86
N HIS A 165 15.33 -8.16 -2.38
CA HIS A 165 15.06 -6.91 -3.12
C HIS A 165 14.23 -7.16 -4.37
N LYS A 166 14.57 -8.21 -5.13
CA LYS A 166 13.79 -8.62 -6.29
C LYS A 166 12.35 -8.92 -5.92
N GLN A 167 12.13 -9.71 -4.88
CA GLN A 167 10.79 -10.09 -4.42
C GLN A 167 9.97 -8.88 -3.95
N ASN A 168 10.54 -8.03 -3.09
CA ASN A 168 9.87 -6.83 -2.59
C ASN A 168 9.51 -5.88 -3.75
N LYS A 169 10.41 -5.73 -4.71
CA LYS A 169 10.22 -4.91 -5.89
C LYS A 169 9.10 -5.46 -6.79
N GLU A 170 9.06 -6.77 -7.01
CA GLU A 170 8.01 -7.42 -7.80
C GLU A 170 6.61 -7.19 -7.22
N TYR A 171 6.44 -7.23 -5.90
CA TYR A 171 5.15 -6.93 -5.26
C TYR A 171 4.70 -5.49 -5.51
N PHE A 172 5.60 -4.53 -5.35
CA PHE A 172 5.30 -3.12 -5.61
C PHE A 172 5.00 -2.87 -7.09
N ASP A 173 5.88 -3.32 -7.99
CA ASP A 173 5.75 -3.12 -9.43
C ASP A 173 4.47 -3.76 -10.00
N ARG A 174 4.09 -4.92 -9.48
CA ARG A 174 2.85 -5.59 -9.85
C ARG A 174 1.63 -4.73 -9.50
N ALA A 175 1.60 -4.13 -8.31
CA ALA A 175 0.50 -3.26 -7.90
C ALA A 175 0.37 -2.03 -8.80
N VAL A 176 1.50 -1.37 -9.11
CA VAL A 176 1.55 -0.19 -9.99
C VAL A 176 1.13 -0.54 -11.43
N LYS A 177 1.68 -1.62 -12.00
CA LYS A 177 1.33 -2.06 -13.36
C LYS A 177 -0.14 -2.44 -13.47
N LEU A 178 -0.67 -3.14 -12.47
CA LEU A 178 -2.08 -3.51 -12.42
C LEU A 178 -2.97 -2.26 -12.41
N PHE A 179 -2.65 -1.26 -11.59
CA PHE A 179 -3.37 0.01 -11.56
C PHE A 179 -3.42 0.68 -12.93
N LEU A 180 -2.27 0.78 -13.62
CA LEU A 180 -2.19 1.43 -14.93
C LEU A 180 -3.02 0.73 -16.01
N VAL A 181 -3.14 -0.58 -15.94
CA VAL A 181 -3.65 -1.41 -17.06
C VAL A 181 -5.06 -1.91 -16.83
N SER A 182 -5.40 -2.41 -15.63
CA SER A 182 -6.52 -3.34 -15.41
C SER A 182 -7.89 -2.81 -15.81
N ASN A 183 -8.20 -1.55 -15.53
CA ASN A 183 -9.56 -1.03 -15.69
C ASN A 183 -9.82 -0.37 -17.05
N PHE A 184 -8.80 0.15 -17.71
CA PHE A 184 -9.00 1.01 -18.87
C PHE A 184 -8.11 0.65 -20.06
N PHE A 185 -6.85 0.28 -19.83
CA PHE A 185 -5.86 0.09 -20.88
C PHE A 185 -5.53 -1.38 -21.18
N ASN A 186 -6.23 -2.33 -20.59
CA ASN A 186 -5.98 -3.77 -20.79
C ASN A 186 -6.06 -4.18 -22.26
N SER A 187 -7.08 -3.70 -22.99
CA SER A 187 -7.22 -3.97 -24.43
C SER A 187 -6.06 -3.36 -25.23
N PHE A 188 -5.64 -2.13 -24.90
CA PHE A 188 -4.53 -1.47 -25.55
C PHE A 188 -3.22 -2.24 -25.34
N VAL A 189 -2.89 -2.60 -24.12
CA VAL A 189 -1.68 -3.37 -23.78
C VAL A 189 -1.68 -4.74 -24.46
N ASN A 190 -2.81 -5.43 -24.47
CA ASN A 190 -2.91 -6.75 -25.10
C ASN A 190 -2.76 -6.74 -26.62
N THR A 191 -3.00 -5.61 -27.30
CA THR A 191 -2.79 -5.47 -28.76
C THR A 191 -1.34 -5.15 -29.12
N GLN A 192 -0.51 -4.75 -28.16
CA GLN A 192 0.90 -4.38 -28.33
C GLN A 192 1.78 -5.50 -27.76
N LYS A 193 2.48 -6.25 -28.63
CA LYS A 193 3.26 -7.42 -28.21
C LYS A 193 4.32 -7.07 -27.18
N ASP A 194 5.08 -6.00 -27.41
CA ASP A 194 6.15 -5.52 -26.55
C ASP A 194 5.63 -5.03 -25.19
N LEU A 195 4.52 -4.28 -25.15
CA LEU A 195 3.89 -3.88 -23.89
C LEU A 195 3.41 -5.08 -23.07
N LYS A 196 2.86 -6.10 -23.75
CA LYS A 196 2.40 -7.32 -23.09
C LYS A 196 3.56 -8.12 -22.46
N GLU A 197 4.71 -8.17 -23.14
CA GLU A 197 5.94 -8.78 -22.61
C GLU A 197 6.47 -7.96 -21.44
N MET A 198 6.62 -6.64 -21.58
CA MET A 198 7.07 -5.74 -20.52
C MET A 198 6.13 -5.73 -19.30
N TYR A 199 4.81 -5.85 -19.51
CA TYR A 199 3.86 -5.96 -18.39
C TYR A 199 4.15 -7.15 -17.48
N LYS A 200 4.66 -8.25 -18.03
CA LYS A 200 5.00 -9.46 -17.26
C LYS A 200 6.35 -9.34 -16.57
N ASP A 201 7.37 -8.92 -17.32
CA ASP A 201 8.77 -9.17 -16.95
C ASP A 201 9.52 -7.92 -16.48
N ALA A 202 9.10 -6.72 -16.92
CA ALA A 202 9.78 -5.47 -16.58
C ALA A 202 9.32 -4.88 -15.23
N ASP A 203 10.15 -4.01 -14.68
CA ASP A 203 9.75 -3.17 -13.56
C ASP A 203 8.73 -2.09 -13.97
N SER A 204 8.10 -1.43 -12.99
CA SER A 204 7.04 -0.46 -13.25
C SER A 204 7.53 0.80 -13.94
N LEU A 205 8.79 1.23 -13.76
CA LEU A 205 9.36 2.39 -14.44
C LEU A 205 9.60 2.10 -15.91
N GLU A 206 10.23 0.97 -16.23
CA GLU A 206 10.48 0.54 -17.60
C GLU A 206 9.16 0.33 -18.34
N PHE A 207 8.19 -0.35 -17.69
CA PHE A 207 6.85 -0.52 -18.25
C PHE A 207 6.17 0.82 -18.51
N LEU A 208 6.15 1.74 -17.54
CA LEU A 208 5.51 3.05 -17.68
C LEU A 208 6.12 3.87 -18.82
N LYS A 209 7.45 3.83 -18.98
CA LYS A 209 8.17 4.51 -20.07
C LYS A 209 7.70 4.01 -21.43
N LEU A 210 7.68 2.70 -21.66
CA LEU A 210 7.20 2.12 -22.92
C LEU A 210 5.71 2.36 -23.11
N PHE A 211 4.91 2.22 -22.07
CA PHE A 211 3.46 2.45 -22.09
C PHE A 211 3.14 3.89 -22.54
N ARG A 212 3.79 4.90 -21.93
CA ARG A 212 3.66 6.31 -22.33
C ARG A 212 4.09 6.53 -23.78
N GLN A 213 5.20 5.94 -24.20
CA GLN A 213 5.69 6.03 -25.58
C GLN A 213 4.64 5.48 -26.55
N ARG A 214 4.09 4.30 -26.33
CA ARG A 214 3.09 3.68 -27.20
C ARG A 214 1.78 4.46 -27.26
N LEU A 215 1.35 5.04 -26.13
CA LEU A 215 0.20 5.94 -26.11
C LEU A 215 0.45 7.16 -26.98
N SER A 216 1.63 7.79 -26.83
CA SER A 216 2.01 8.98 -27.59
C SER A 216 2.14 8.72 -29.09
N GLU A 217 2.73 7.60 -29.49
CA GLU A 217 2.82 7.16 -30.88
C GLU A 217 1.44 6.96 -31.50
N GLN A 218 0.51 6.32 -30.77
CA GLN A 218 -0.85 6.04 -31.26
C GLN A 218 -1.67 7.32 -31.44
N LEU A 219 -1.42 8.34 -30.60
CA LEU A 219 -2.15 9.61 -30.62
C LEU A 219 -1.47 10.67 -31.50
N GLY A 220 -0.20 10.45 -31.89
CA GLY A 220 0.58 11.43 -32.64
C GLY A 220 1.01 12.66 -31.83
N ASN A 221 0.87 12.65 -30.49
CA ASN A 221 1.27 13.72 -29.60
C ASN A 221 1.72 13.19 -28.24
N GLU A 222 2.45 14.00 -27.49
CA GLU A 222 2.93 13.61 -26.16
C GLU A 222 1.76 13.47 -25.17
N VAL A 223 1.80 12.38 -24.38
CA VAL A 223 0.83 12.11 -23.31
C VAL A 223 1.43 12.53 -21.97
N LEU A 224 0.84 13.55 -21.36
CA LEU A 224 1.22 14.04 -20.03
C LEU A 224 0.31 13.51 -18.93
N TYR A 225 -0.97 13.30 -19.23
CA TYR A 225 -1.95 12.72 -18.32
C TYR A 225 -2.60 11.50 -18.98
N LEU A 226 -2.98 10.50 -18.21
CA LEU A 226 -3.70 9.35 -18.76
C LEU A 226 -5.04 9.73 -19.41
N ARG A 227 -5.67 10.84 -19.00
CA ARG A 227 -6.86 11.37 -19.68
C ARG A 227 -6.63 11.77 -21.12
N ASP A 228 -5.39 12.13 -21.50
CA ASP A 228 -5.05 12.51 -22.86
C ASP A 228 -5.19 11.31 -23.81
N ALA A 229 -5.12 10.10 -23.27
CA ALA A 229 -5.27 8.83 -23.98
C ALA A 229 -6.67 8.16 -23.80
N LYS A 230 -7.67 8.90 -23.30
CA LYS A 230 -9.02 8.36 -23.05
C LYS A 230 -9.68 7.73 -24.26
N ASP A 231 -9.37 8.22 -25.46
CA ASP A 231 -9.96 7.72 -26.70
C ASP A 231 -9.40 6.34 -27.11
N LEU A 232 -8.30 5.91 -26.51
CA LEU A 232 -7.74 4.56 -26.66
C LEU A 232 -8.36 3.53 -25.71
N VAL A 233 -9.18 3.99 -24.78
CA VAL A 233 -9.87 3.15 -23.81
C VAL A 233 -11.06 2.48 -24.49
N LYS A 234 -10.99 1.17 -24.67
CA LYS A 234 -12.17 0.40 -25.04
C LYS A 234 -12.84 -0.10 -23.75
N TYR A 235 -13.98 0.50 -23.44
CA TYR A 235 -14.85 -0.08 -22.43
C TYR A 235 -15.28 -1.47 -22.89
N THR A 236 -14.72 -2.51 -22.31
CA THR A 236 -15.36 -3.82 -22.37
C THR A 236 -16.65 -3.67 -21.57
N LYS A 237 -17.79 -3.51 -22.27
CA LYS A 237 -19.07 -3.77 -21.63
C LYS A 237 -18.96 -5.21 -21.12
N ASN A 238 -18.97 -5.40 -19.81
CA ASN A 238 -19.29 -6.69 -19.24
C ASN A 238 -20.70 -7.00 -19.74
N THR A 239 -20.78 -7.82 -20.76
CA THR A 239 -22.02 -8.53 -21.07
C THR A 239 -22.12 -9.59 -20.00
N ASP A 240 -23.05 -9.38 -19.08
CA ASP A 240 -23.51 -10.32 -18.06
C ASP A 240 -23.73 -11.73 -18.61
#